data_6ae9ea67056754e1ff2f2bba76672939
#
_entry.id   6ae9ea67056754e1ff2f2bba76672939
#
_cell.length_a   1.000
_cell.length_b   1.000
_cell.length_c   1.000
_cell.angle_alpha   90.00
_cell.angle_beta   90.00
_cell.angle_gamma   90.00
#
_symmetry.space_group_name_H-M   'P 1'
#
loop_
_entity.id
_entity.type
_entity.pdbx_description
1 polymer ?
#
loop_
_entity_poly.entity_id
_entity_poly.type
_entity_poly.pdbx_seq_one_letter_code
_entity_poly.pdbx_strand_id
1 'polypeptide(L)'
;VPGIAAMTNGLFKNPSADIIVGPGNQFVAEAKRILFGKVGIDLFAGPTEIAVIADDKADAEMVAVDLVGQAEHGYNSPAWLYTTSKRVADEVMKRVPELIADLPETPRTSADAAWRDYGEVILCDTDEEMATVSDEYAPEHLEVQTQNLEWFHKRLKNYGSLFIGEETTVAYGDKCSGTNHILPTKGAGRYTGGLFVGKFIKTLSFQRMTKESTKTVGAACARISRYEGME
;
A
#
# COMPACT_ATOMS: atom_id res chain seq x y z
N VAL A 1 -1.90 13.82 15.77
CA VAL A 1 -1.82 15.04 14.94
C VAL A 1 -1.04 16.17 15.62
N PRO A 2 -1.30 16.61 16.88
CA PRO A 2 -0.48 17.67 17.50
C PRO A 2 1.02 17.34 17.57
N GLY A 3 1.39 16.08 17.82
CA GLY A 3 2.79 15.65 17.83
C GLY A 3 3.49 15.81 16.47
N ILE A 4 2.79 15.54 15.35
CA ILE A 4 3.32 15.75 14.00
C ILE A 4 3.61 17.25 13.79
N ALA A 5 2.66 18.12 14.14
CA ALA A 5 2.85 19.55 14.04
C ALA A 5 4.02 20.05 14.92
N ALA A 6 4.18 19.49 16.13
CA ALA A 6 5.28 19.82 17.03
C ALA A 6 6.64 19.42 16.45
N MET A 7 6.77 18.22 15.92
CA MET A 7 8.00 17.75 15.26
C MET A 7 8.34 18.59 14.03
N THR A 8 7.36 18.88 13.18
CA THR A 8 7.56 19.68 11.96
C THR A 8 8.00 21.11 12.24
N ASN A 9 7.55 21.71 13.34
CA ASN A 9 7.85 23.10 13.66
C ASN A 9 8.94 23.26 14.74
N GLY A 10 9.58 22.17 15.16
CA GLY A 10 10.65 22.24 16.17
C GLY A 10 10.17 22.77 17.51
N LEU A 11 8.96 22.37 17.96
CA LEU A 11 8.44 22.80 19.25
C LEU A 11 9.09 22.02 20.40
N PHE A 12 8.92 22.55 21.63
CA PHE A 12 9.43 21.94 22.86
C PHE A 12 10.98 21.76 22.90
N LYS A 13 11.73 22.71 22.33
CA LYS A 13 13.20 22.72 22.26
C LYS A 13 13.84 21.60 21.42
N ASN A 14 13.07 20.93 20.58
CA ASN A 14 13.59 19.97 19.62
C ASN A 14 13.85 20.67 18.26
N PRO A 15 14.82 20.19 17.47
CA PRO A 15 14.96 20.63 16.08
C PRO A 15 13.71 20.25 15.27
N SER A 16 13.42 21.01 14.23
CA SER A 16 12.39 20.63 13.26
C SER A 16 12.80 19.36 12.52
N ALA A 17 11.83 18.47 12.26
CA ALA A 17 12.07 17.28 11.47
C ALA A 17 12.22 17.64 9.98
N ASP A 18 13.15 16.96 9.29
CA ASP A 18 13.30 17.04 7.84
C ASP A 18 12.36 16.06 7.11
N ILE A 19 12.03 14.94 7.76
CA ILE A 19 11.13 13.92 7.25
C ILE A 19 10.25 13.34 8.37
N ILE A 20 8.98 13.09 8.06
CA ILE A 20 8.03 12.40 8.95
C ILE A 20 7.75 11.01 8.38
N VAL A 21 8.01 10.00 9.17
CA VAL A 21 7.77 8.59 8.81
C VAL A 21 6.90 7.90 9.86
N GLY A 22 6.15 6.91 9.46
CA GLY A 22 5.34 6.05 10.34
C GLY A 22 3.91 5.86 9.83
N PRO A 23 3.28 4.75 10.23
CA PRO A 23 1.89 4.46 9.93
C PRO A 23 0.95 5.34 10.77
N GLY A 24 -0.33 5.31 10.44
CA GLY A 24 -1.35 5.99 11.22
C GLY A 24 -2.70 6.01 10.52
N ASN A 25 -3.68 6.54 11.22
CA ASN A 25 -5.04 6.67 10.71
C ASN A 25 -5.18 7.84 9.69
N GLN A 26 -6.39 8.03 9.20
CA GLN A 26 -6.73 9.10 8.24
C GLN A 26 -6.29 10.51 8.68
N PHE A 27 -6.27 10.81 9.99
CA PHE A 27 -5.83 12.12 10.49
C PHE A 27 -4.31 12.28 10.41
N VAL A 28 -3.55 11.19 10.54
CA VAL A 28 -2.10 11.19 10.34
C VAL A 28 -1.79 11.34 8.85
N ALA A 29 -2.50 10.63 7.99
CA ALA A 29 -2.36 10.75 6.54
C ALA A 29 -2.66 12.19 6.07
N GLU A 30 -3.73 12.81 6.58
CA GLU A 30 -4.07 14.18 6.24
C GLU A 30 -3.04 15.19 6.76
N ALA A 31 -2.51 15.00 7.98
CA ALA A 31 -1.43 15.83 8.50
C ALA A 31 -0.17 15.74 7.63
N LYS A 32 0.21 14.54 7.17
CA LYS A 32 1.31 14.35 6.22
C LYS A 32 1.04 15.06 4.89
N ARG A 33 -0.18 14.97 4.37
CA ARG A 33 -0.60 15.63 3.12
C ARG A 33 -0.44 17.15 3.19
N ILE A 34 -0.88 17.77 4.30
CA ILE A 34 -0.79 19.22 4.51
C ILE A 34 0.67 19.68 4.64
N LEU A 35 1.51 18.87 5.27
CA LEU A 35 2.90 19.24 5.60
C LEU A 35 3.90 18.85 4.52
N PHE A 36 3.51 18.00 3.57
CA PHE A 36 4.38 17.60 2.46
C PHE A 36 4.84 18.81 1.65
N GLY A 37 6.14 18.89 1.41
CA GLY A 37 6.79 20.04 0.79
C GLY A 37 7.49 20.95 1.83
N LYS A 38 6.91 21.13 3.02
CA LYS A 38 7.62 21.74 4.16
C LYS A 38 8.56 20.74 4.81
N VAL A 39 8.11 19.48 4.95
CA VAL A 39 8.91 18.33 5.39
C VAL A 39 8.74 17.19 4.40
N GLY A 40 9.71 16.29 4.33
CA GLY A 40 9.55 15.03 3.62
C GLY A 40 8.56 14.11 4.34
N ILE A 41 7.95 13.19 3.59
CA ILE A 41 7.15 12.10 4.15
C ILE A 41 7.56 10.76 3.53
N ASP A 42 7.29 9.67 4.23
CA ASP A 42 7.46 8.32 3.70
C ASP A 42 6.47 8.04 2.56
N LEU A 43 5.17 8.05 2.88
CA LEU A 43 4.06 7.87 1.94
C LEU A 43 2.75 8.35 2.57
N PHE A 44 1.70 8.39 1.76
CA PHE A 44 0.32 8.55 2.23
C PHE A 44 -0.27 7.14 2.46
N ALA A 45 -0.46 6.76 3.72
CA ALA A 45 -1.16 5.54 4.10
C ALA A 45 -2.57 5.91 4.59
N GLY A 46 -3.58 5.32 3.96
CA GLY A 46 -4.98 5.44 4.33
C GLY A 46 -5.45 4.30 5.23
N PRO A 47 -6.74 3.92 5.16
CA PRO A 47 -7.23 2.71 5.81
C PRO A 47 -6.53 1.49 5.24
N THR A 48 -6.32 0.49 6.07
CA THR A 48 -5.68 -0.76 5.63
C THR A 48 -6.56 -1.53 4.65
N GLU A 49 -5.95 -2.26 3.75
CA GLU A 49 -6.60 -2.99 2.66
C GLU A 49 -6.04 -4.41 2.56
N ILE A 50 -6.89 -5.36 2.19
CA ILE A 50 -6.46 -6.71 1.83
C ILE A 50 -7.12 -7.16 0.53
N ALA A 51 -6.36 -7.88 -0.29
CA ALA A 51 -6.87 -8.68 -1.38
C ALA A 51 -6.35 -10.12 -1.26
N VAL A 52 -7.21 -11.09 -1.54
CA VAL A 52 -6.83 -12.50 -1.61
C VAL A 52 -7.10 -13.00 -3.03
N ILE A 53 -6.11 -13.61 -3.66
CA ILE A 53 -6.25 -14.37 -4.91
C ILE A 53 -6.36 -15.85 -4.52
N ALA A 54 -7.46 -16.49 -4.89
CA ALA A 54 -7.73 -17.88 -4.50
C ALA A 54 -8.23 -18.72 -5.68
N ASP A 55 -7.73 -19.94 -5.86
CA ASP A 55 -8.24 -20.91 -6.83
C ASP A 55 -9.21 -21.90 -6.18
N ASP A 56 -9.59 -22.97 -6.91
CA ASP A 56 -10.54 -24.00 -6.44
C ASP A 56 -9.96 -24.93 -5.36
N LYS A 57 -8.68 -24.83 -5.03
CA LYS A 57 -8.01 -25.62 -3.97
C LYS A 57 -7.87 -24.84 -2.67
N ALA A 58 -8.04 -23.53 -2.73
CA ALA A 58 -7.96 -22.70 -1.54
C ALA A 58 -8.95 -23.13 -0.45
N ASP A 59 -8.54 -23.03 0.80
CA ASP A 59 -9.39 -23.21 1.96
C ASP A 59 -10.23 -21.94 2.18
N ALA A 60 -11.53 -22.03 1.90
CA ALA A 60 -12.44 -20.90 2.04
C ALA A 60 -12.54 -20.36 3.48
N GLU A 61 -12.30 -21.20 4.49
CA GLU A 61 -12.23 -20.78 5.89
C GLU A 61 -11.04 -19.86 6.13
N MET A 62 -9.84 -20.23 5.64
CA MET A 62 -8.64 -19.42 5.76
C MET A 62 -8.79 -18.08 5.02
N VAL A 63 -9.27 -18.12 3.78
CA VAL A 63 -9.58 -16.90 3.02
C VAL A 63 -10.53 -15.98 3.78
N ALA A 64 -11.61 -16.52 4.35
CA ALA A 64 -12.57 -15.72 5.09
C ALA A 64 -11.97 -15.12 6.38
N VAL A 65 -11.13 -15.88 7.09
CA VAL A 65 -10.44 -15.41 8.31
C VAL A 65 -9.48 -14.26 7.98
N ASP A 66 -8.69 -14.37 6.92
CA ASP A 66 -7.73 -13.33 6.52
C ASP A 66 -8.46 -12.04 6.10
N LEU A 67 -9.56 -12.15 5.33
CA LEU A 67 -10.39 -11.00 4.96
C LEU A 67 -11.00 -10.30 6.18
N VAL A 68 -11.55 -11.05 7.15
CA VAL A 68 -12.12 -10.49 8.39
C VAL A 68 -11.05 -9.90 9.27
N GLY A 69 -9.89 -10.56 9.41
CA GLY A 69 -8.77 -10.08 10.20
C GLY A 69 -8.27 -8.70 9.76
N GLN A 70 -8.44 -8.35 8.49
CA GLN A 70 -8.10 -7.03 7.99
C GLN A 70 -9.28 -6.06 8.07
N ALA A 71 -10.50 -6.51 7.79
CA ALA A 71 -11.70 -5.68 7.88
C ALA A 71 -11.96 -5.14 9.29
N GLU A 72 -11.57 -5.86 10.35
CA GLU A 72 -11.75 -5.42 11.74
C GLU A 72 -10.93 -4.18 12.13
N HIS A 73 -9.90 -3.82 11.37
CA HIS A 73 -9.04 -2.67 11.64
C HIS A 73 -9.75 -1.32 11.49
N GLY A 74 -10.84 -1.25 10.72
CA GLY A 74 -11.59 0.00 10.57
C GLY A 74 -12.79 -0.12 9.65
N TYR A 75 -13.81 0.70 9.89
CA TYR A 75 -15.08 0.72 9.14
C TYR A 75 -14.92 0.99 7.62
N ASN A 76 -13.76 1.43 7.19
CA ASN A 76 -13.45 1.75 5.80
C ASN A 76 -12.23 0.98 5.27
N SER A 77 -11.98 -0.21 5.80
CA SER A 77 -10.90 -1.12 5.40
C SER A 77 -11.40 -2.07 4.30
N PRO A 78 -11.02 -1.86 3.02
CA PRO A 78 -11.45 -2.74 1.93
C PRO A 78 -10.92 -4.16 2.09
N ALA A 79 -11.75 -5.13 1.74
CA ALA A 79 -11.40 -6.54 1.73
C ALA A 79 -11.93 -7.18 0.44
N TRP A 80 -11.02 -7.66 -0.41
CA TRP A 80 -11.31 -8.12 -1.76
C TRP A 80 -10.91 -9.60 -1.95
N LEU A 81 -11.77 -10.37 -2.58
CA LEU A 81 -11.46 -11.71 -3.05
C LEU A 81 -11.51 -11.76 -4.58
N TYR A 82 -10.42 -12.21 -5.21
CA TYR A 82 -10.38 -12.53 -6.64
C TYR A 82 -10.26 -14.04 -6.79
N THR A 83 -11.21 -14.67 -7.41
CA THR A 83 -11.23 -16.14 -7.51
C THR A 83 -11.77 -16.63 -8.83
N THR A 84 -11.22 -17.75 -9.31
CA THR A 84 -11.81 -18.51 -10.43
C THR A 84 -12.84 -19.54 -9.97
N SER A 85 -13.01 -19.72 -8.65
CA SER A 85 -13.87 -20.74 -8.08
C SER A 85 -15.16 -20.17 -7.51
N LYS A 86 -16.29 -20.50 -8.19
CA LYS A 86 -17.60 -20.15 -7.64
C LYS A 86 -17.84 -20.78 -6.26
N ARG A 87 -17.31 -21.99 -6.00
CA ARG A 87 -17.39 -22.65 -4.69
C ARG A 87 -16.75 -21.80 -3.60
N VAL A 88 -15.49 -21.38 -3.81
CA VAL A 88 -14.76 -20.55 -2.85
C VAL A 88 -15.48 -19.22 -2.63
N ALA A 89 -15.95 -18.57 -3.71
CA ALA A 89 -16.70 -17.33 -3.61
C ALA A 89 -17.97 -17.48 -2.73
N ASP A 90 -18.79 -18.51 -3.01
CA ASP A 90 -20.04 -18.73 -2.26
C ASP A 90 -19.77 -19.09 -0.78
N GLU A 91 -18.76 -19.93 -0.51
CA GLU A 91 -18.37 -20.33 0.85
C GLU A 91 -17.83 -19.13 1.65
N VAL A 92 -16.97 -18.31 1.06
CA VAL A 92 -16.41 -17.09 1.71
C VAL A 92 -17.52 -16.07 1.98
N MET A 93 -18.39 -15.78 0.99
CA MET A 93 -19.51 -14.85 1.19
C MET A 93 -20.45 -15.29 2.31
N LYS A 94 -20.61 -16.60 2.52
CA LYS A 94 -21.39 -17.14 3.63
C LYS A 94 -20.62 -17.03 4.95
N ARG A 95 -19.34 -17.38 4.94
CA ARG A 95 -18.52 -17.52 6.15
C ARG A 95 -18.12 -16.20 6.80
N VAL A 96 -17.80 -15.19 6.01
CA VAL A 96 -17.37 -13.87 6.52
C VAL A 96 -18.37 -13.25 7.49
N PRO A 97 -19.69 -13.16 7.21
CA PRO A 97 -20.66 -12.64 8.19
C PRO A 97 -20.74 -13.45 9.49
N GLU A 98 -20.54 -14.77 9.44
CA GLU A 98 -20.52 -15.62 10.63
C GLU A 98 -19.31 -15.31 11.51
N LEU A 99 -18.10 -15.19 10.91
CA LEU A 99 -16.88 -14.80 11.62
C LEU A 99 -16.98 -13.39 12.23
N ILE A 100 -17.55 -12.45 11.48
CA ILE A 100 -17.78 -11.09 11.99
C ILE A 100 -18.70 -11.12 13.23
N ALA A 101 -19.75 -11.96 13.23
CA ALA A 101 -20.67 -12.07 14.34
C ALA A 101 -20.00 -12.60 15.63
N ASP A 102 -18.95 -13.39 15.51
CA ASP A 102 -18.19 -13.96 16.62
C ASP A 102 -17.17 -12.96 17.22
N LEU A 103 -16.88 -11.85 16.56
CA LEU A 103 -15.94 -10.85 17.05
C LEU A 103 -16.49 -10.09 18.28
N PRO A 104 -15.62 -9.55 19.14
CA PRO A 104 -15.99 -8.59 20.17
C PRO A 104 -16.63 -7.34 19.55
N GLU A 105 -17.43 -6.61 20.34
CA GLU A 105 -18.30 -5.53 19.85
C GLU A 105 -17.58 -4.48 18.97
N THR A 106 -16.43 -4.00 19.41
CA THR A 106 -15.70 -2.94 18.67
C THR A 106 -15.16 -3.42 17.33
N PRO A 107 -14.36 -4.51 17.22
CA PRO A 107 -13.92 -5.02 15.93
C PRO A 107 -15.07 -5.53 15.06
N ARG A 108 -16.11 -6.12 15.64
CA ARG A 108 -17.31 -6.53 14.92
C ARG A 108 -17.99 -5.36 14.21
N THR A 109 -18.19 -4.24 14.89
CA THR A 109 -18.81 -3.05 14.29
C THR A 109 -17.98 -2.50 13.13
N SER A 110 -16.65 -2.52 13.28
CA SER A 110 -15.72 -2.12 12.19
C SER A 110 -15.78 -3.06 11.00
N ALA A 111 -15.65 -4.37 11.25
CA ALA A 111 -15.63 -5.38 10.20
C ALA A 111 -16.97 -5.47 9.44
N ASP A 112 -18.10 -5.37 10.15
CA ASP A 112 -19.44 -5.36 9.53
C ASP A 112 -19.60 -4.19 8.55
N ALA A 113 -19.22 -2.99 8.98
CA ALA A 113 -19.27 -1.81 8.13
C ALA A 113 -18.29 -1.92 6.94
N ALA A 114 -17.06 -2.37 7.17
CA ALA A 114 -16.04 -2.54 6.16
C ALA A 114 -16.47 -3.56 5.08
N TRP A 115 -16.94 -4.73 5.51
CA TRP A 115 -17.41 -5.78 4.59
C TRP A 115 -18.64 -5.35 3.78
N ARG A 116 -19.63 -4.73 4.44
CA ARG A 116 -20.86 -4.27 3.78
C ARG A 116 -20.58 -3.20 2.73
N ASP A 117 -19.71 -2.23 3.03
CA ASP A 117 -19.54 -1.02 2.23
C ASP A 117 -18.34 -1.08 1.27
N TYR A 118 -17.34 -1.94 1.54
CA TYR A 118 -16.08 -2.02 0.80
C TYR A 118 -15.61 -3.47 0.51
N GLY A 119 -16.36 -4.48 0.94
CA GLY A 119 -16.08 -5.88 0.60
C GLY A 119 -16.50 -6.18 -0.82
N GLU A 120 -15.62 -6.86 -1.59
CA GLU A 120 -15.93 -7.29 -2.95
C GLU A 120 -15.45 -8.71 -3.19
N VAL A 121 -16.27 -9.51 -3.84
CA VAL A 121 -15.92 -10.86 -4.33
C VAL A 121 -16.05 -10.86 -5.85
N ILE A 122 -14.91 -10.94 -6.52
CA ILE A 122 -14.82 -10.88 -7.99
C ILE A 122 -14.54 -12.27 -8.52
N LEU A 123 -15.50 -12.81 -9.29
CA LEU A 123 -15.34 -14.08 -9.98
C LEU A 123 -14.70 -13.83 -11.34
N CYS A 124 -13.51 -14.39 -11.53
CA CYS A 124 -12.70 -14.29 -12.74
C CYS A 124 -12.77 -15.59 -13.55
N ASP A 125 -12.55 -15.52 -14.86
CA ASP A 125 -12.52 -16.69 -15.72
C ASP A 125 -11.16 -17.40 -15.73
N THR A 126 -10.06 -16.67 -15.43
CA THR A 126 -8.68 -17.18 -15.53
C THR A 126 -7.75 -16.60 -14.46
N ASP A 127 -6.62 -17.28 -14.21
CA ASP A 127 -5.52 -16.79 -13.36
C ASP A 127 -4.99 -15.42 -13.85
N GLU A 128 -4.92 -15.21 -15.18
CA GLU A 128 -4.45 -13.95 -15.78
C GLU A 128 -5.42 -12.79 -15.48
N GLU A 129 -6.71 -13.07 -15.47
CA GLU A 129 -7.72 -12.08 -15.11
C GLU A 129 -7.65 -11.73 -13.63
N MET A 130 -7.51 -12.72 -12.73
CA MET A 130 -7.26 -12.45 -11.29
C MET A 130 -6.04 -11.57 -11.08
N ALA A 131 -4.92 -11.87 -11.75
CA ALA A 131 -3.70 -11.07 -11.64
C ALA A 131 -3.88 -9.66 -12.21
N THR A 132 -4.65 -9.50 -13.28
CA THR A 132 -4.91 -8.20 -13.91
C THR A 132 -5.77 -7.32 -13.01
N VAL A 133 -6.86 -7.85 -12.48
CA VAL A 133 -7.74 -7.15 -11.53
C VAL A 133 -6.96 -6.76 -10.28
N SER A 134 -6.15 -7.69 -9.73
CA SER A 134 -5.30 -7.38 -8.58
C SER A 134 -4.32 -6.24 -8.85
N ASP A 135 -3.64 -6.24 -10.01
CA ASP A 135 -2.74 -5.16 -10.41
C ASP A 135 -3.46 -3.81 -10.63
N GLU A 136 -4.74 -3.83 -11.03
CA GLU A 136 -5.58 -2.64 -11.16
C GLU A 136 -5.96 -2.05 -9.79
N TYR A 137 -6.31 -2.87 -8.83
CA TYR A 137 -6.61 -2.44 -7.46
C TYR A 137 -5.34 -2.02 -6.70
N ALA A 138 -4.21 -2.69 -6.98
CA ALA A 138 -2.91 -2.44 -6.34
C ALA A 138 -3.00 -2.41 -4.81
N PRO A 139 -3.45 -3.50 -4.17
CA PRO A 139 -3.78 -3.55 -2.75
C PRO A 139 -2.57 -3.36 -1.86
N GLU A 140 -2.81 -2.93 -0.62
CA GLU A 140 -1.79 -2.85 0.42
C GLU A 140 -1.22 -4.23 0.76
N HIS A 141 -2.09 -5.15 1.15
CA HIS A 141 -1.76 -6.55 1.42
C HIS A 141 -2.36 -7.41 0.32
N LEU A 142 -1.53 -8.23 -0.32
CA LEU A 142 -1.96 -9.17 -1.34
C LEU A 142 -1.58 -10.58 -0.94
N GLU A 143 -2.55 -11.43 -0.70
CA GLU A 143 -2.35 -12.86 -0.45
C GLU A 143 -2.64 -13.69 -1.70
N VAL A 144 -1.85 -14.73 -1.91
CA VAL A 144 -2.03 -15.68 -3.02
C VAL A 144 -2.16 -17.08 -2.46
N GLN A 145 -3.38 -17.60 -2.49
CA GLN A 145 -3.76 -18.93 -1.99
C GLN A 145 -4.21 -19.79 -3.18
N THR A 146 -3.24 -20.16 -4.02
CA THR A 146 -3.46 -20.91 -5.28
C THR A 146 -2.42 -22.01 -5.45
N GLN A 147 -2.67 -22.94 -6.38
CA GLN A 147 -1.69 -23.96 -6.73
C GLN A 147 -0.49 -23.40 -7.51
N ASN A 148 -0.66 -22.29 -8.24
CA ASN A 148 0.34 -21.69 -9.14
C ASN A 148 1.12 -20.53 -8.50
N LEU A 149 1.57 -20.67 -7.25
CA LEU A 149 2.22 -19.61 -6.47
C LEU A 149 3.36 -18.92 -7.22
N GLU A 150 4.23 -19.70 -7.86
CA GLU A 150 5.39 -19.18 -8.60
C GLU A 150 5.00 -18.38 -9.85
N TRP A 151 3.90 -18.72 -10.49
CA TRP A 151 3.38 -17.97 -11.62
C TRP A 151 2.87 -16.60 -11.17
N PHE A 152 2.05 -16.56 -10.12
CA PHE A 152 1.54 -15.30 -9.55
C PHE A 152 2.69 -14.41 -9.05
N HIS A 153 3.67 -14.99 -8.34
CA HIS A 153 4.84 -14.25 -7.88
C HIS A 153 5.59 -13.53 -9.01
N LYS A 154 5.70 -14.15 -10.19
CA LYS A 154 6.36 -13.55 -11.35
C LYS A 154 5.47 -12.59 -12.12
N ARG A 155 4.16 -12.76 -12.06
CA ARG A 155 3.18 -12.02 -12.86
C ARG A 155 2.72 -10.73 -12.18
N LEU A 156 2.49 -10.77 -10.88
CA LEU A 156 1.98 -9.64 -10.10
C LEU A 156 3.03 -8.54 -9.97
N LYS A 157 2.59 -7.28 -10.00
CA LYS A 157 3.46 -6.10 -10.01
C LYS A 157 3.07 -5.01 -9.04
N ASN A 158 1.77 -4.87 -8.75
CA ASN A 158 1.23 -3.73 -8.03
C ASN A 158 0.64 -4.18 -6.69
N TYR A 159 1.42 -4.08 -5.64
CA TYR A 159 1.02 -4.40 -4.26
C TYR A 159 1.95 -3.71 -3.25
N GLY A 160 1.50 -3.57 -2.02
CA GLY A 160 2.36 -3.12 -0.92
C GLY A 160 3.23 -4.26 -0.39
N SER A 161 2.60 -5.36 0.02
CA SER A 161 3.28 -6.58 0.45
C SER A 161 2.57 -7.80 -0.12
N LEU A 162 3.34 -8.79 -0.58
CA LEU A 162 2.84 -10.04 -1.17
C LEU A 162 3.09 -11.20 -0.23
N PHE A 163 2.03 -11.93 0.10
CA PHE A 163 2.00 -13.12 0.95
C PHE A 163 1.69 -14.33 0.08
N ILE A 164 2.60 -15.32 0.06
CA ILE A 164 2.55 -16.40 -0.91
C ILE A 164 2.29 -17.71 -0.20
N GLY A 165 1.15 -18.33 -0.51
CA GLY A 165 0.69 -19.59 0.05
C GLY A 165 -0.09 -19.43 1.35
N GLU A 166 -0.93 -20.41 1.64
CA GLU A 166 -1.84 -20.46 2.79
C GLU A 166 -1.11 -20.41 4.15
N GLU A 167 0.18 -20.82 4.19
CA GLU A 167 1.02 -20.77 5.39
C GLU A 167 1.56 -19.38 5.72
N THR A 168 1.23 -18.36 4.89
CA THR A 168 1.78 -17.01 5.00
C THR A 168 0.64 -16.01 5.16
N THR A 169 0.49 -15.44 6.35
CA THR A 169 -0.57 -14.46 6.64
C THR A 169 -0.02 -13.06 6.91
N VAL A 170 -0.84 -12.03 6.72
CA VAL A 170 -0.55 -10.62 7.02
C VAL A 170 -0.02 -10.46 8.45
N ALA A 171 -0.58 -11.17 9.42
CA ALA A 171 -0.16 -11.08 10.82
C ALA A 171 1.34 -11.39 11.04
N TYR A 172 1.93 -12.24 10.22
CA TYR A 172 3.38 -12.51 10.29
C TYR A 172 4.18 -11.32 9.74
N GLY A 173 3.74 -10.72 8.64
CA GLY A 173 4.36 -9.53 8.07
C GLY A 173 4.39 -8.38 9.05
N ASP A 174 3.29 -8.15 9.74
CA ASP A 174 3.15 -7.04 10.69
C ASP A 174 3.97 -7.21 11.97
N LYS A 175 4.21 -8.45 12.41
CA LYS A 175 4.71 -8.70 13.76
C LYS A 175 6.06 -9.38 13.85
N CYS A 176 6.41 -10.29 12.94
CA CYS A 176 7.53 -11.19 13.18
C CYS A 176 8.36 -11.63 11.98
N SER A 177 7.91 -11.49 10.73
CA SER A 177 8.70 -11.88 9.56
C SER A 177 9.77 -10.86 9.16
N GLY A 178 9.74 -9.65 9.75
CA GLY A 178 10.76 -8.63 9.55
C GLY A 178 10.64 -7.81 8.26
N THR A 179 9.60 -8.05 7.48
CA THR A 179 9.28 -7.21 6.30
C THR A 179 8.75 -5.84 6.75
N ASN A 180 8.86 -4.85 5.85
CA ASN A 180 8.24 -3.55 6.11
C ASN A 180 6.70 -3.69 6.13
N HIS A 181 6.06 -3.10 7.17
CA HIS A 181 4.60 -3.07 7.26
C HIS A 181 4.02 -1.65 7.13
N ILE A 182 4.83 -0.65 6.80
CA ILE A 182 4.35 0.69 6.45
C ILE A 182 4.13 0.72 4.94
N LEU A 183 2.96 0.28 4.53
CA LEU A 183 2.63 -0.09 3.17
C LEU A 183 1.77 0.97 2.48
N PRO A 184 1.76 1.01 1.14
CA PRO A 184 0.94 1.93 0.37
C PRO A 184 -0.51 1.44 0.30
N THR A 185 -1.47 2.38 0.42
CA THR A 185 -2.90 2.12 0.26
C THR A 185 -3.46 2.92 -0.92
N LYS A 186 -4.73 2.72 -1.25
CA LYS A 186 -5.47 3.48 -2.28
C LYS A 186 -4.77 3.47 -3.64
N GLY A 187 -4.30 2.29 -4.02
CA GLY A 187 -3.66 2.07 -5.30
C GLY A 187 -2.23 2.62 -5.42
N ALA A 188 -1.62 3.11 -4.35
CA ALA A 188 -0.24 3.59 -4.36
C ALA A 188 0.78 2.45 -4.55
N GLY A 189 0.37 1.19 -4.41
CA GLY A 189 1.15 0.01 -4.80
C GLY A 189 1.65 0.01 -6.25
N ARG A 190 1.04 0.87 -7.12
CA ARG A 190 1.50 1.07 -8.51
C ARG A 190 2.86 1.74 -8.64
N TYR A 191 3.33 2.47 -7.65
CA TYR A 191 4.59 3.24 -7.74
C TYR A 191 5.50 3.12 -6.51
N THR A 192 5.05 2.49 -5.43
CA THR A 192 5.84 2.32 -4.21
C THR A 192 5.44 1.06 -3.46
N GLY A 193 6.42 0.38 -2.86
CA GLY A 193 6.18 -0.72 -1.91
C GLY A 193 6.15 -0.26 -0.45
N GLY A 194 6.09 1.05 -0.20
CA GLY A 194 6.03 1.62 1.15
C GLY A 194 7.36 2.15 1.67
N LEU A 195 7.57 2.06 2.96
CA LEU A 195 8.79 2.54 3.62
C LEU A 195 9.96 1.60 3.35
N PHE A 196 11.08 2.15 2.90
CA PHE A 196 12.33 1.42 2.69
C PHE A 196 13.53 2.33 2.94
N VAL A 197 14.72 1.76 3.03
CA VAL A 197 15.95 2.50 3.35
C VAL A 197 16.21 3.70 2.42
N GLY A 198 15.84 3.60 1.15
CA GLY A 198 15.98 4.69 0.18
C GLY A 198 15.20 5.96 0.52
N LYS A 199 14.16 5.88 1.36
CA LYS A 199 13.43 7.07 1.84
C LYS A 199 14.26 7.97 2.74
N PHE A 200 15.30 7.42 3.36
CA PHE A 200 16.24 8.17 4.22
C PHE A 200 17.48 8.64 3.47
N ILE A 201 17.61 8.31 2.20
CA ILE A 201 18.76 8.69 1.36
C ILE A 201 18.38 9.91 0.52
N LYS A 202 19.18 10.96 0.66
CA LYS A 202 19.03 12.20 -0.12
C LYS A 202 19.97 12.18 -1.32
N THR A 203 19.42 12.30 -2.51
CA THR A 203 20.21 12.46 -3.74
C THR A 203 20.55 13.93 -3.95
N LEU A 204 21.82 14.23 -4.11
CA LEU A 204 22.32 15.57 -4.39
C LEU A 204 23.00 15.58 -5.76
N SER A 205 22.78 16.64 -6.52
CA SER A 205 23.48 16.90 -7.76
C SER A 205 24.64 17.86 -7.52
N PHE A 206 25.78 17.59 -8.14
CA PHE A 206 26.94 18.45 -8.14
C PHE A 206 27.38 18.69 -9.59
N GLN A 207 27.64 19.95 -9.97
CA GLN A 207 28.08 20.32 -11.29
C GLN A 207 29.34 21.18 -11.21
N ARG A 208 30.31 20.90 -12.06
CA ARG A 208 31.54 21.69 -12.20
C ARG A 208 31.94 21.77 -13.68
N MET A 209 32.17 22.97 -14.18
CA MET A 209 32.55 23.23 -15.55
C MET A 209 33.98 23.79 -15.64
N THR A 210 34.68 23.49 -16.69
CA THR A 210 35.93 24.14 -17.07
C THR A 210 35.67 25.27 -18.07
N LYS A 211 36.60 26.21 -18.24
CA LYS A 211 36.49 27.27 -19.25
C LYS A 211 36.27 26.69 -20.66
N GLU A 212 36.88 25.58 -20.96
CA GLU A 212 36.77 24.94 -22.28
C GLU A 212 35.39 24.33 -22.50
N SER A 213 34.89 23.56 -21.55
CA SER A 213 33.54 23.01 -21.66
C SER A 213 32.46 24.09 -21.63
N THR A 214 32.66 25.20 -20.90
CA THR A 214 31.72 26.33 -20.88
C THR A 214 31.56 26.99 -22.25
N LYS A 215 32.60 27.04 -23.09
CA LYS A 215 32.48 27.60 -24.44
C LYS A 215 31.45 26.84 -25.30
N THR A 216 31.49 25.52 -25.22
CA THR A 216 30.56 24.67 -25.99
C THR A 216 29.16 24.66 -25.39
N VAL A 217 29.07 24.34 -24.08
CA VAL A 217 27.79 24.22 -23.38
C VAL A 217 27.10 25.59 -23.26
N GLY A 218 27.85 26.65 -23.00
CA GLY A 218 27.34 28.02 -22.88
C GLY A 218 26.67 28.54 -24.15
N ALA A 219 27.22 28.23 -25.32
CA ALA A 219 26.60 28.61 -26.60
C ALA A 219 25.23 27.94 -26.80
N ALA A 220 25.11 26.67 -26.45
CA ALA A 220 23.82 25.95 -26.48
C ALA A 220 22.83 26.50 -25.44
N CYS A 221 23.30 26.72 -24.20
CA CYS A 221 22.52 27.28 -23.12
C CYS A 221 21.94 28.65 -23.49
N ALA A 222 22.79 29.58 -23.97
CA ALA A 222 22.35 30.92 -24.41
C ALA A 222 21.28 30.89 -25.51
N ARG A 223 21.37 29.92 -26.43
CA ARG A 223 20.36 29.73 -27.47
C ARG A 223 19.03 29.29 -26.89
N ILE A 224 19.04 28.30 -25.99
CA ILE A 224 17.83 27.78 -25.34
C ILE A 224 17.20 28.91 -24.51
N SER A 225 18.00 29.60 -23.69
CA SER A 225 17.51 30.70 -22.83
C SER A 225 16.79 31.79 -23.64
N ARG A 226 17.33 32.16 -24.84
CA ARG A 226 16.65 33.13 -25.71
C ARG A 226 15.29 32.64 -26.22
N TYR A 227 15.18 31.34 -26.58
CA TYR A 227 13.89 30.74 -26.93
C TYR A 227 12.89 30.75 -25.78
N GLU A 228 13.36 30.69 -24.57
CA GLU A 228 12.55 30.76 -23.35
C GLU A 228 12.29 32.21 -22.88
N GLY A 229 12.80 33.20 -23.60
CA GLY A 229 12.65 34.62 -23.26
C GLY A 229 13.50 35.10 -22.11
N MET A 230 14.59 34.36 -21.79
CA MET A 230 15.61 34.75 -20.82
C MET A 230 16.89 35.24 -21.51
N GLU A 231 17.57 36.24 -20.94
CA GLU A 231 18.85 36.76 -21.42
C GLU A 231 19.94 36.72 -20.32
#